data_bb4daf19505a1c2409156cda2f5130f7
#
_entry.id   bb4daf19505a1c2409156cda2f5130f7
#
_cell.length_a   1.000
_cell.length_b   1.000
_cell.length_c   1.000
_cell.angle_alpha   90.00
_cell.angle_beta   90.00
_cell.angle_gamma   90.00
#
_symmetry.space_group_name_H-M   'P 1'
#
loop_
_entity.id
_entity.type
_entity.pdbx_description
1 polymer ?
#
loop_
_entity_poly.entity_id
_entity_poly.type
_entity_poly.pdbx_seq_one_letter_code
_entity_poly.pdbx_strand_id
1 'polypeptide(L)'
;MPKVAGLPPTESAAPAWTPPSPSAGPSAPVPVTFKALLTEGGPQVKSGLIWRVFTPQLESNGAHKLVSTHHEAMPTAALLPGEYLVNAAYGLSNLTKKIKVESGRSLEETFVLNTGGLKLAAVLANGDALPGPSVHFDILSDEEDQFGNRHKTLEDAKSGVVIRLNAGAYHLVSTYGDANATVRADVTVEPGKITEATVKHAAAAITFKLVQRPGGEALADTQWSILTPTGDVVKENTGALPTHILAAGNYAVVASHNSESYTNKFSVISGQTKQIEVVMQEGPASPEALKAITEPPPPPPAPPPGESAASPGVPESPGTSSVPPSPDSGMAFGGRELAMPREPGLLPNPGALLRPRLP
;
A
#
# COMPACT_ATOMS: atom_id res chain seq x y z
N MET A 1 -27.38 27.52 103.43
CA MET A 1 -26.87 28.15 102.20
C MET A 1 -25.89 27.18 101.57
N PRO A 2 -26.17 26.50 100.44
CA PRO A 2 -25.25 25.58 99.87
C PRO A 2 -24.34 26.30 98.80
N LYS A 3 -23.07 25.91 98.87
CA LYS A 3 -21.93 26.39 98.10
C LYS A 3 -21.97 25.87 96.69
N VAL A 4 -22.00 26.73 95.65
CA VAL A 4 -21.96 26.38 94.24
C VAL A 4 -20.51 26.04 93.88
N ALA A 5 -20.30 24.83 93.44
CA ALA A 5 -19.00 24.35 92.88
C ALA A 5 -18.84 24.82 91.46
N GLY A 6 -17.78 25.57 91.19
CA GLY A 6 -17.41 26.01 89.85
C GLY A 6 -16.86 24.83 88.97
N LEU A 7 -17.29 24.75 87.72
CA LEU A 7 -16.79 23.87 86.73
C LEU A 7 -15.38 24.31 86.25
N PRO A 8 -14.45 23.41 86.01
CA PRO A 8 -13.14 23.74 85.43
C PRO A 8 -13.23 24.16 83.97
N PRO A 9 -12.34 25.01 83.46
CA PRO A 9 -12.34 25.45 82.04
C PRO A 9 -11.95 24.33 81.16
N THR A 10 -12.74 24.14 80.10
CA THR A 10 -12.46 23.23 78.99
C THR A 10 -11.24 23.75 78.21
N GLU A 11 -10.12 23.05 78.34
CA GLU A 11 -8.91 23.29 77.55
C GLU A 11 -9.20 22.92 76.08
N SER A 12 -9.25 23.95 75.23
CA SER A 12 -9.40 23.81 73.81
C SER A 12 -8.09 23.23 73.22
N ALA A 13 -8.08 21.97 72.93
CA ALA A 13 -6.96 21.33 72.23
C ALA A 13 -6.74 22.01 70.85
N ALA A 14 -5.58 22.63 70.71
CA ALA A 14 -5.13 23.18 69.45
C ALA A 14 -5.09 22.06 68.36
N PRO A 15 -5.48 22.32 67.10
CA PRO A 15 -5.41 21.31 66.04
C PRO A 15 -3.95 20.86 65.86
N ALA A 16 -3.73 19.56 65.93
CA ALA A 16 -2.44 18.95 65.70
C ALA A 16 -1.94 19.32 64.24
N TRP A 17 -0.81 20.02 64.20
CA TRP A 17 -0.12 20.34 62.96
C TRP A 17 0.34 19.06 62.35
N THR A 18 -0.29 18.64 61.21
CA THR A 18 0.19 17.59 60.32
C THR A 18 1.22 18.22 59.39
N PRO A 19 2.48 17.75 59.40
CA PRO A 19 3.45 18.23 58.43
C PRO A 19 2.95 17.97 57.03
N PRO A 20 3.11 18.90 56.09
CA PRO A 20 2.76 18.63 54.68
C PRO A 20 3.55 17.40 54.23
N SER A 21 2.84 16.45 53.60
CA SER A 21 3.48 15.30 52.95
C SER A 21 4.63 15.80 52.11
N PRO A 22 5.80 15.14 52.13
CA PRO A 22 6.93 15.58 51.34
C PRO A 22 6.49 15.69 49.88
N SER A 23 6.57 16.90 49.34
CA SER A 23 6.44 17.19 47.93
C SER A 23 7.33 16.20 47.21
N ALA A 24 6.75 15.36 46.35
CA ALA A 24 7.49 14.39 45.56
C ALA A 24 8.58 15.14 44.83
N GLY A 25 9.81 14.99 45.27
CA GLY A 25 10.99 15.52 44.58
C GLY A 25 11.03 14.99 43.14
N PRO A 26 11.81 15.59 42.27
CA PRO A 26 11.89 15.13 40.86
C PRO A 26 12.16 13.63 40.85
N SER A 27 11.20 12.86 40.31
CA SER A 27 11.32 11.40 40.25
C SER A 27 12.57 11.03 39.44
N ALA A 28 13.41 10.15 39.99
CA ALA A 28 14.62 9.70 39.31
C ALA A 28 14.25 8.95 38.01
N PRO A 29 15.06 9.08 36.96
CA PRO A 29 14.89 8.28 35.74
C PRO A 29 14.94 6.79 36.03
N VAL A 30 14.09 6.02 35.38
CA VAL A 30 13.96 4.58 35.52
C VAL A 30 14.55 3.92 34.27
N PRO A 31 15.39 2.90 34.41
CA PRO A 31 15.88 2.14 33.26
C PRO A 31 14.76 1.29 32.64
N VAL A 32 14.49 1.52 31.36
CA VAL A 32 13.53 0.76 30.56
C VAL A 32 14.27 0.07 29.43
N THR A 33 14.25 -1.26 29.41
CA THR A 33 14.90 -2.07 28.39
C THR A 33 13.89 -2.53 27.35
N PHE A 34 14.20 -2.35 26.07
CA PHE A 34 13.34 -2.77 24.97
C PHE A 34 13.92 -4.01 24.29
N LYS A 35 13.06 -4.95 23.94
CA LYS A 35 13.38 -6.18 23.24
C LYS A 35 12.39 -6.41 22.09
N ALA A 36 12.87 -6.73 20.89
CA ALA A 36 12.02 -7.06 19.76
C ALA A 36 12.13 -8.53 19.39
N LEU A 37 10.98 -9.17 19.23
CA LEU A 37 10.84 -10.50 18.67
C LEU A 37 10.30 -10.42 17.24
N LEU A 38 10.78 -11.27 16.36
CA LEU A 38 10.32 -11.32 14.97
C LEU A 38 8.85 -11.77 14.90
N THR A 39 8.51 -12.80 15.69
CA THR A 39 7.17 -13.35 15.85
C THR A 39 6.92 -13.69 17.32
N GLU A 40 5.69 -14.02 17.69
CA GLU A 40 5.38 -14.52 19.04
C GLU A 40 6.15 -15.81 19.33
N GLY A 41 6.87 -15.85 20.45
CA GLY A 41 7.75 -16.96 20.80
C GLY A 41 8.92 -17.18 19.85
N GLY A 42 9.10 -16.32 18.86
CA GLY A 42 10.14 -16.42 17.84
C GLY A 42 11.48 -15.81 18.26
N PRO A 43 12.47 -15.81 17.35
CA PRO A 43 13.81 -15.30 17.64
C PRO A 43 13.80 -13.78 17.87
N GLN A 44 14.70 -13.35 18.76
CA GLN A 44 14.97 -11.93 18.97
C GLN A 44 15.65 -11.33 17.74
N VAL A 45 15.23 -10.12 17.34
CA VAL A 45 15.90 -9.35 16.30
C VAL A 45 17.21 -8.78 16.86
N LYS A 46 18.34 -9.13 16.24
CA LYS A 46 19.68 -8.81 16.76
C LYS A 46 20.32 -7.57 16.14
N SER A 47 19.77 -7.06 15.05
CA SER A 47 20.34 -5.89 14.34
C SER A 47 19.31 -5.26 13.41
N GLY A 48 19.55 -4.02 12.99
CA GLY A 48 18.71 -3.31 12.03
C GLY A 48 17.42 -2.75 12.63
N LEU A 49 17.31 -2.69 13.96
CA LEU A 49 16.21 -2.06 14.69
C LEU A 49 16.47 -0.57 14.85
N ILE A 50 15.38 0.18 14.80
CA ILE A 50 15.33 1.59 15.19
C ILE A 50 14.22 1.74 16.20
N TRP A 51 14.57 2.20 17.39
CA TRP A 51 13.65 2.50 18.48
C TRP A 51 13.45 4.00 18.58
N ARG A 52 12.22 4.43 18.71
CA ARG A 52 11.87 5.82 18.97
C ARG A 52 10.92 5.90 20.14
N VAL A 53 11.23 6.73 21.11
CA VAL A 53 10.40 6.97 22.29
C VAL A 53 9.78 8.36 22.17
N PHE A 54 8.47 8.46 22.32
CA PHE A 54 7.72 9.71 22.21
C PHE A 54 6.89 9.95 23.46
N THR A 55 6.59 11.21 23.75
CA THR A 55 5.54 11.56 24.71
C THR A 55 4.16 11.30 24.07
N PRO A 56 3.14 10.90 24.85
CA PRO A 56 1.80 10.66 24.31
C PRO A 56 1.05 11.94 23.93
N GLN A 57 1.48 13.11 24.44
CA GLN A 57 0.87 14.40 24.13
C GLN A 57 1.30 14.86 22.72
N LEU A 58 0.32 15.40 21.98
CA LEU A 58 0.57 16.04 20.70
C LEU A 58 1.09 17.47 20.94
N GLU A 59 2.09 17.86 20.18
CA GLU A 59 2.53 19.25 20.06
C GLU A 59 1.56 20.05 19.18
N SER A 60 1.73 21.37 19.13
CA SER A 60 0.90 22.28 18.33
C SER A 60 0.88 21.96 16.83
N ASN A 61 1.90 21.27 16.33
CA ASN A 61 2.02 20.78 14.94
C ASN A 61 1.30 19.44 14.69
N GLY A 62 0.64 18.86 15.71
CA GLY A 62 -0.03 17.56 15.63
C GLY A 62 0.90 16.35 15.71
N ALA A 63 2.20 16.53 15.97
CA ALA A 63 3.16 15.44 16.15
C ALA A 63 3.43 15.12 17.62
N HIS A 64 3.85 13.88 17.90
CA HIS A 64 4.35 13.49 19.21
C HIS A 64 5.80 13.95 19.39
N LYS A 65 6.14 14.51 20.56
CA LYS A 65 7.50 14.92 20.87
C LYS A 65 8.41 13.71 21.01
N LEU A 66 9.49 13.67 20.23
CA LEU A 66 10.54 12.65 20.34
C LEU A 66 11.37 12.85 21.59
N VAL A 67 11.49 11.83 22.44
CA VAL A 67 12.29 11.80 23.67
C VAL A 67 13.67 11.22 23.39
N SER A 68 13.76 10.06 22.72
CA SER A 68 15.03 9.41 22.40
C SER A 68 14.90 8.50 21.19
N THR A 69 16.05 8.22 20.54
CA THR A 69 16.21 7.23 19.46
C THR A 69 17.37 6.32 19.79
N HIS A 70 17.18 5.01 19.56
CA HIS A 70 18.21 3.99 19.80
C HIS A 70 18.29 3.04 18.60
N HIS A 71 19.49 2.48 18.35
CA HIS A 71 19.77 1.57 17.21
C HIS A 71 20.25 0.18 17.66
N GLU A 72 20.41 -0.02 18.95
CA GLU A 72 20.82 -1.29 19.53
C GLU A 72 19.68 -2.32 19.47
N ALA A 73 20.04 -3.59 19.47
CA ALA A 73 19.06 -4.68 19.49
C ALA A 73 18.24 -4.72 20.79
N MET A 74 18.82 -4.25 21.88
CA MET A 74 18.27 -4.26 23.24
C MET A 74 18.72 -3.01 24.01
N PRO A 75 18.21 -1.82 23.63
CA PRO A 75 18.60 -0.59 24.29
C PRO A 75 17.97 -0.48 25.68
N THR A 76 18.66 0.23 26.57
CA THR A 76 18.11 0.65 27.85
C THR A 76 18.00 2.17 27.87
N ALA A 77 16.77 2.68 27.88
CA ALA A 77 16.46 4.10 27.96
C ALA A 77 16.20 4.51 29.42
N ALA A 78 16.80 5.63 29.86
CA ALA A 78 16.50 6.24 31.16
C ALA A 78 15.30 7.19 31.01
N LEU A 79 14.11 6.77 31.47
CA LEU A 79 12.88 7.51 31.31
C LEU A 79 12.34 7.98 32.69
N LEU A 80 11.79 9.18 32.76
CA LEU A 80 11.05 9.62 33.94
C LEU A 80 9.75 8.80 34.04
N PRO A 81 9.22 8.63 35.28
CA PRO A 81 7.89 8.04 35.45
C PRO A 81 6.84 8.79 34.64
N GLY A 82 6.01 8.03 33.89
CA GLY A 82 5.01 8.59 33.00
C GLY A 82 4.58 7.61 31.89
N GLU A 83 3.79 8.10 30.98
CA GLU A 83 3.35 7.34 29.80
C GLU A 83 4.18 7.72 28.57
N TYR A 84 4.49 6.75 27.74
CA TYR A 84 5.27 6.93 26.52
C TYR A 84 4.68 6.09 25.38
N LEU A 85 4.89 6.55 24.15
CA LEU A 85 4.70 5.77 22.95
C LEU A 85 6.08 5.32 22.46
N VAL A 86 6.27 4.01 22.37
CA VAL A 86 7.54 3.44 21.90
C VAL A 86 7.28 2.77 20.56
N ASN A 87 7.98 3.23 19.53
CA ASN A 87 7.95 2.65 18.20
C ASN A 87 9.21 1.83 17.99
N ALA A 88 9.03 0.56 17.60
CA ALA A 88 10.08 -0.33 17.15
C ALA A 88 9.95 -0.53 15.64
N ALA A 89 10.96 -0.18 14.86
CA ALA A 89 10.98 -0.34 13.40
C ALA A 89 12.10 -1.28 12.96
N TYR A 90 11.76 -2.17 12.00
CA TYR A 90 12.68 -3.13 11.39
C TYR A 90 12.44 -3.20 9.87
N GLY A 91 13.21 -2.44 9.11
CA GLY A 91 12.92 -2.17 7.71
C GLY A 91 11.66 -1.31 7.59
N LEU A 92 10.67 -1.76 6.83
CA LEU A 92 9.35 -1.11 6.73
C LEU A 92 8.35 -1.67 7.74
N SER A 93 8.69 -2.79 8.41
CA SER A 93 7.87 -3.31 9.51
C SER A 93 8.05 -2.45 10.74
N ASN A 94 6.96 -2.11 11.42
CA ASN A 94 6.99 -1.33 12.64
C ASN A 94 5.83 -1.67 13.58
N LEU A 95 6.04 -1.41 14.86
CA LEU A 95 5.03 -1.53 15.91
C LEU A 95 5.18 -0.38 16.90
N THR A 96 4.09 0.31 17.16
CA THR A 96 4.02 1.34 18.23
C THR A 96 3.22 0.80 19.40
N LYS A 97 3.80 0.86 20.61
CA LYS A 97 3.17 0.41 21.84
C LYS A 97 3.18 1.53 22.87
N LYS A 98 2.05 1.74 23.56
CA LYS A 98 1.98 2.61 24.72
C LYS A 98 2.50 1.85 25.92
N ILE A 99 3.45 2.45 26.66
CA ILE A 99 4.02 1.90 27.89
C ILE A 99 3.82 2.88 29.05
N LYS A 100 3.78 2.36 30.29
CA LYS A 100 3.73 3.13 31.53
C LYS A 100 4.98 2.85 32.35
N VAL A 101 5.76 3.87 32.63
CA VAL A 101 6.96 3.81 33.49
C VAL A 101 6.60 4.22 34.88
N GLU A 102 6.83 3.34 35.86
CA GLU A 102 6.53 3.58 37.30
C GLU A 102 7.81 3.91 38.08
N SER A 103 7.71 4.75 39.08
CA SER A 103 8.86 5.14 39.92
C SER A 103 9.50 3.94 40.62
N GLY A 104 10.83 3.89 40.59
CA GLY A 104 11.62 2.93 41.38
C GLY A 104 11.62 1.49 40.87
N ARG A 105 11.03 1.19 39.72
CA ARG A 105 10.98 -0.17 39.14
C ARG A 105 11.49 -0.18 37.71
N SER A 106 12.59 -0.91 37.46
CA SER A 106 13.04 -1.17 36.10
C SER A 106 11.97 -1.89 35.30
N LEU A 107 11.85 -1.57 34.00
CA LEU A 107 10.86 -2.15 33.11
C LEU A 107 11.57 -2.83 31.93
N GLU A 108 11.16 -4.03 31.59
CA GLU A 108 11.52 -4.70 30.34
C GLU A 108 10.27 -4.87 29.49
N GLU A 109 10.30 -4.30 28.28
CA GLU A 109 9.17 -4.34 27.34
C GLU A 109 9.53 -5.12 26.09
N THR A 110 8.70 -6.11 25.77
CA THR A 110 8.85 -6.94 24.58
C THR A 110 7.88 -6.49 23.49
N PHE A 111 8.43 -6.32 22.30
CA PHE A 111 7.70 -5.96 21.07
C PHE A 111 7.72 -7.15 20.10
N VAL A 112 6.55 -7.70 19.81
CA VAL A 112 6.38 -8.75 18.80
C VAL A 112 6.04 -8.06 17.49
N LEU A 113 7.01 -7.95 16.59
CA LEU A 113 6.86 -7.15 15.36
C LEU A 113 5.99 -7.82 14.31
N ASN A 114 5.84 -9.16 14.36
CA ASN A 114 5.17 -9.95 13.33
C ASN A 114 5.66 -9.58 11.92
N THR A 115 6.98 -9.47 11.78
CA THR A 115 7.62 -9.12 10.54
C THR A 115 7.81 -10.33 9.65
N GLY A 116 7.46 -10.20 8.37
CA GLY A 116 7.86 -11.11 7.30
C GLY A 116 8.80 -10.45 6.29
N GLY A 117 9.33 -11.24 5.38
CA GLY A 117 10.09 -10.79 4.23
C GLY A 117 9.29 -10.97 2.94
N LEU A 118 9.32 -10.00 2.05
CA LEU A 118 8.79 -10.11 0.70
C LEU A 118 9.94 -9.99 -0.30
N LYS A 119 10.08 -10.98 -1.18
CA LYS A 119 11.06 -10.97 -2.27
C LYS A 119 10.32 -11.07 -3.60
N LEU A 120 10.50 -10.06 -4.45
CA LEU A 120 9.78 -9.92 -5.70
C LEU A 120 10.65 -10.34 -6.88
N ALA A 121 10.04 -10.99 -7.86
CA ALA A 121 10.63 -11.31 -9.13
C ALA A 121 9.60 -11.10 -10.26
N ALA A 122 10.07 -10.88 -11.48
CA ALA A 122 9.23 -10.81 -12.65
C ALA A 122 9.76 -11.71 -13.76
N VAL A 123 8.84 -12.31 -14.50
CA VAL A 123 9.13 -13.15 -15.66
C VAL A 123 8.20 -12.81 -16.80
N LEU A 124 8.60 -13.12 -18.02
CA LEU A 124 7.68 -13.12 -19.16
C LEU A 124 6.71 -14.30 -19.08
N ALA A 125 5.62 -14.25 -19.85
CA ALA A 125 4.63 -15.32 -19.91
C ALA A 125 5.22 -16.68 -20.32
N ASN A 126 6.31 -16.69 -21.08
CA ASN A 126 7.06 -17.89 -21.47
C ASN A 126 8.00 -18.42 -20.36
N GLY A 127 8.13 -17.71 -19.24
CA GLY A 127 8.98 -18.07 -18.11
C GLY A 127 10.37 -17.43 -18.11
N ASP A 128 10.75 -16.68 -19.12
CA ASP A 128 12.05 -15.98 -19.16
C ASP A 128 12.12 -14.92 -18.07
N ALA A 129 13.21 -14.92 -17.31
CA ALA A 129 13.43 -13.93 -16.26
C ALA A 129 13.61 -12.53 -16.86
N LEU A 130 12.93 -11.55 -16.28
CA LEU A 130 13.10 -10.15 -16.65
C LEU A 130 14.30 -9.52 -15.92
N PRO A 131 15.08 -8.66 -16.62
CA PRO A 131 16.17 -7.94 -15.98
C PRO A 131 15.63 -7.05 -14.85
N GLY A 132 16.23 -7.17 -13.66
CA GLY A 132 15.78 -6.43 -12.48
C GLY A 132 15.63 -4.92 -12.69
N PRO A 133 16.56 -4.22 -13.39
CA PRO A 133 16.45 -2.78 -13.62
C PRO A 133 15.30 -2.34 -14.53
N SER A 134 14.74 -3.26 -15.32
CA SER A 134 13.64 -2.94 -16.25
C SER A 134 12.25 -3.15 -15.64
N VAL A 135 12.18 -3.65 -14.41
CA VAL A 135 10.91 -3.89 -13.71
C VAL A 135 10.87 -3.12 -12.40
N HIS A 136 9.80 -2.40 -12.19
CA HIS A 136 9.52 -1.63 -10.99
C HIS A 136 8.30 -2.23 -10.27
N PHE A 137 8.35 -2.28 -8.95
CA PHE A 137 7.23 -2.75 -8.14
C PHE A 137 6.80 -1.66 -7.17
N ASP A 138 5.51 -1.33 -7.16
CA ASP A 138 4.90 -0.58 -6.08
C ASP A 138 4.17 -1.56 -5.16
N ILE A 139 4.35 -1.41 -3.85
CA ILE A 139 3.69 -2.20 -2.82
C ILE A 139 2.69 -1.30 -2.12
N LEU A 140 1.42 -1.69 -2.15
CA LEU A 140 0.33 -0.95 -1.52
C LEU A 140 -0.22 -1.76 -0.35
N SER A 141 -0.70 -1.06 0.69
CA SER A 141 -1.40 -1.68 1.81
C SER A 141 -2.74 -2.27 1.38
N ASP A 142 -3.26 -3.21 2.15
CA ASP A 142 -4.62 -3.70 1.96
C ASP A 142 -5.69 -2.69 2.41
N GLU A 143 -5.32 -1.77 3.30
CA GLU A 143 -6.21 -0.72 3.79
C GLU A 143 -6.50 0.32 2.70
N GLU A 144 -7.79 0.63 2.53
CA GLU A 144 -8.28 1.69 1.65
C GLU A 144 -8.67 2.93 2.45
N ASP A 145 -8.39 4.10 1.89
CA ASP A 145 -8.90 5.35 2.43
C ASP A 145 -10.41 5.51 2.13
N GLN A 146 -11.00 6.60 2.63
CA GLN A 146 -12.42 6.92 2.41
C GLN A 146 -12.80 7.11 0.92
N PHE A 147 -11.83 7.20 0.02
CA PHE A 147 -12.02 7.34 -1.43
C PHE A 147 -11.70 6.04 -2.19
N GLY A 148 -11.36 4.94 -1.48
CA GLY A 148 -10.99 3.67 -2.08
C GLY A 148 -9.53 3.61 -2.59
N ASN A 149 -8.68 4.57 -2.23
CA ASN A 149 -7.28 4.53 -2.59
C ASN A 149 -6.48 3.77 -1.54
N ARG A 150 -5.56 2.93 -2.00
CA ARG A 150 -4.64 2.19 -1.12
C ARG A 150 -3.38 3.00 -0.85
N HIS A 151 -2.92 2.96 0.40
CA HIS A 151 -1.68 3.64 0.76
C HIS A 151 -0.47 2.92 0.16
N LYS A 152 0.42 3.67 -0.50
CA LYS A 152 1.70 3.12 -0.99
C LYS A 152 2.66 2.90 0.17
N THR A 153 2.95 1.64 0.46
CA THR A 153 3.91 1.23 1.50
C THR A 153 5.35 1.40 1.01
N LEU A 154 5.61 1.07 -0.26
CA LEU A 154 6.90 1.25 -0.91
C LEU A 154 6.72 1.50 -2.40
N GLU A 155 7.41 2.52 -2.93
CA GLU A 155 7.52 2.80 -4.36
C GLU A 155 8.84 2.27 -4.90
N ASP A 156 8.86 1.86 -6.16
CA ASP A 156 10.04 1.44 -6.90
C ASP A 156 10.88 0.35 -6.19
N ALA A 157 10.19 -0.62 -5.59
CA ALA A 157 10.85 -1.77 -4.99
C ALA A 157 11.61 -2.57 -6.05
N LYS A 158 12.84 -2.99 -5.72
CA LYS A 158 13.72 -3.69 -6.65
C LYS A 158 13.50 -5.20 -6.60
N SER A 159 13.59 -5.84 -7.77
CA SER A 159 13.57 -7.29 -7.91
C SER A 159 14.72 -7.95 -7.14
N GLY A 160 14.45 -9.09 -6.50
CA GLY A 160 15.44 -9.92 -5.82
C GLY A 160 15.85 -9.46 -4.42
N VAL A 161 15.44 -8.27 -3.98
CA VAL A 161 15.75 -7.74 -2.63
C VAL A 161 14.67 -8.18 -1.64
N VAL A 162 15.09 -8.59 -0.44
CA VAL A 162 14.15 -8.91 0.64
C VAL A 162 13.70 -7.63 1.33
N ILE A 163 12.41 -7.34 1.21
CA ILE A 163 11.74 -6.20 1.83
C ILE A 163 11.08 -6.69 3.11
N ARG A 164 11.40 -6.08 4.26
CA ARG A 164 10.79 -6.42 5.54
C ARG A 164 9.53 -5.59 5.76
N LEU A 165 8.41 -6.29 5.95
CA LEU A 165 7.08 -5.71 6.10
C LEU A 165 6.38 -6.33 7.31
N ASN A 166 5.37 -5.68 7.85
CA ASN A 166 4.44 -6.33 8.77
C ASN A 166 3.77 -7.50 8.04
N ALA A 167 3.46 -8.57 8.77
CA ALA A 167 2.65 -9.65 8.22
C ALA A 167 1.26 -9.12 7.85
N GLY A 168 0.75 -9.55 6.70
CA GLY A 168 -0.56 -9.09 6.19
C GLY A 168 -0.67 -9.22 4.68
N ALA A 169 -1.81 -8.80 4.16
CA ALA A 169 -2.07 -8.72 2.73
C ALA A 169 -1.52 -7.41 2.14
N TYR A 170 -1.02 -7.50 0.92
CA TYR A 170 -0.50 -6.36 0.16
C TYR A 170 -0.90 -6.50 -1.29
N HIS A 171 -1.06 -5.37 -1.97
CA HIS A 171 -1.29 -5.30 -3.40
C HIS A 171 -0.03 -4.85 -4.11
N LEU A 172 0.37 -5.60 -5.13
CA LEU A 172 1.53 -5.31 -5.95
C LEU A 172 1.11 -4.69 -7.27
N VAL A 173 1.80 -3.65 -7.68
CA VAL A 173 1.74 -3.12 -9.06
C VAL A 173 3.12 -3.29 -9.65
N SER A 174 3.25 -4.20 -10.61
CA SER A 174 4.51 -4.47 -11.31
C SER A 174 4.45 -3.84 -12.70
N THR A 175 5.41 -2.97 -13.00
CA THR A 175 5.52 -2.29 -14.30
C THR A 175 6.81 -2.71 -14.99
N TYR A 176 6.71 -3.25 -16.20
CA TYR A 176 7.84 -3.63 -17.05
C TYR A 176 8.02 -2.61 -18.16
N GLY A 177 9.16 -1.93 -18.18
CA GLY A 177 9.45 -0.85 -19.12
C GLY A 177 8.73 0.46 -18.77
N ASP A 178 8.43 1.25 -19.81
CA ASP A 178 8.03 2.65 -19.71
C ASP A 178 6.65 2.98 -20.33
N ALA A 179 5.90 1.96 -20.75
CA ALA A 179 4.60 2.13 -21.38
C ALA A 179 3.48 1.48 -20.54
N ASN A 180 2.76 0.51 -21.09
CA ASN A 180 1.55 -0.05 -20.50
C ASN A 180 1.68 -1.49 -19.98
N ALA A 181 2.88 -2.06 -19.94
CA ALA A 181 3.09 -3.42 -19.46
C ALA A 181 3.04 -3.50 -17.92
N THR A 182 1.87 -3.25 -17.36
CA THR A 182 1.60 -3.24 -15.92
C THR A 182 0.73 -4.43 -15.52
N VAL A 183 1.10 -5.10 -14.43
CA VAL A 183 0.37 -6.22 -13.84
C VAL A 183 0.10 -5.92 -12.37
N ARG A 184 -1.12 -6.23 -11.92
CA ARG A 184 -1.51 -6.17 -10.51
C ARG A 184 -1.63 -7.59 -9.95
N ALA A 185 -1.19 -7.78 -8.73
CA ALA A 185 -1.24 -9.07 -8.03
C ALA A 185 -1.38 -8.84 -6.52
N ASP A 186 -2.00 -9.78 -5.85
CA ASP A 186 -2.11 -9.78 -4.39
C ASP A 186 -1.08 -10.75 -3.81
N VAL A 187 -0.53 -10.39 -2.64
CA VAL A 187 0.43 -11.21 -1.93
C VAL A 187 0.18 -11.14 -0.43
N THR A 188 0.32 -12.26 0.26
CA THR A 188 0.27 -12.31 1.72
C THR A 188 1.67 -12.52 2.27
N VAL A 189 2.12 -11.60 3.12
CA VAL A 189 3.38 -11.70 3.85
C VAL A 189 3.15 -12.45 5.15
N GLU A 190 3.80 -13.60 5.32
CA GLU A 190 3.69 -14.41 6.52
C GLU A 190 4.72 -14.00 7.58
N PRO A 191 4.36 -13.98 8.88
CA PRO A 191 5.28 -13.60 9.94
C PRO A 191 6.43 -14.60 10.05
N GLY A 192 7.66 -14.11 10.17
CA GLY A 192 8.87 -14.91 10.34
C GLY A 192 9.36 -15.65 9.10
N LYS A 193 8.67 -15.51 7.95
CA LYS A 193 9.02 -16.19 6.70
C LYS A 193 9.39 -15.19 5.61
N ILE A 194 10.06 -15.70 4.57
CA ILE A 194 10.26 -14.96 3.32
C ILE A 194 9.23 -15.48 2.32
N THR A 195 8.32 -14.61 1.91
CA THR A 195 7.36 -14.87 0.83
C THR A 195 8.03 -14.47 -0.49
N GLU A 196 8.18 -15.40 -1.41
CA GLU A 196 8.66 -15.12 -2.77
C GLU A 196 7.46 -14.98 -3.71
N ALA A 197 7.32 -13.83 -4.35
CA ALA A 197 6.25 -13.56 -5.32
C ALA A 197 6.85 -13.30 -6.69
N THR A 198 6.39 -14.05 -7.69
CA THR A 198 6.80 -13.90 -9.08
C THR A 198 5.64 -13.39 -9.93
N VAL A 199 5.79 -12.22 -10.53
CA VAL A 199 4.79 -11.60 -11.41
C VAL A 199 5.09 -11.96 -12.85
N LYS A 200 4.05 -12.41 -13.60
CA LYS A 200 4.18 -12.78 -15.02
C LYS A 200 3.69 -11.64 -15.90
N HIS A 201 4.56 -11.13 -16.75
CA HIS A 201 4.25 -10.09 -17.73
C HIS A 201 4.01 -10.71 -19.11
N ALA A 202 2.87 -10.39 -19.70
CA ALA A 202 2.60 -10.66 -21.11
C ALA A 202 2.95 -9.39 -21.91
N ALA A 203 4.22 -9.24 -22.30
CA ALA A 203 4.74 -8.04 -22.95
C ALA A 203 5.89 -8.37 -23.90
N ALA A 204 6.24 -7.42 -24.77
CA ALA A 204 7.40 -7.52 -25.64
C ALA A 204 7.99 -6.15 -25.96
N ALA A 205 9.29 -6.13 -26.33
CA ALA A 205 9.98 -4.95 -26.81
C ALA A 205 9.63 -4.71 -28.29
N ILE A 206 9.11 -3.52 -28.60
CA ILE A 206 8.74 -3.12 -29.95
C ILE A 206 9.58 -1.88 -30.33
N THR A 207 10.31 -1.99 -31.44
CA THR A 207 11.08 -0.90 -32.02
C THR A 207 10.33 -0.35 -33.22
N PHE A 208 10.17 0.95 -33.31
CA PHE A 208 9.50 1.62 -34.43
C PHE A 208 10.52 2.24 -35.37
N LYS A 209 10.20 2.26 -36.67
CA LYS A 209 11.04 2.79 -37.71
C LYS A 209 10.17 3.40 -38.81
N LEU A 210 10.33 4.69 -39.12
CA LEU A 210 9.73 5.34 -40.27
C LEU A 210 10.72 5.32 -41.43
N VAL A 211 10.28 4.89 -42.60
CA VAL A 211 11.13 4.76 -43.81
C VAL A 211 10.44 5.34 -45.03
N GLN A 212 11.21 5.85 -45.97
CA GLN A 212 10.68 6.32 -47.28
C GLN A 212 10.23 5.17 -48.17
N ARG A 213 10.88 4.01 -48.04
CA ARG A 213 10.58 2.79 -48.80
C ARG A 213 10.90 1.58 -47.96
N PRO A 214 10.24 0.42 -48.21
CA PRO A 214 10.49 -0.79 -47.43
C PRO A 214 11.99 -1.13 -47.34
N GLY A 215 12.46 -1.42 -46.11
CA GLY A 215 13.86 -1.70 -45.81
C GLY A 215 14.80 -0.48 -45.83
N GLY A 216 14.27 0.74 -46.03
CA GLY A 216 15.04 1.97 -46.06
C GLY A 216 15.67 2.35 -44.71
N GLU A 217 16.44 3.42 -44.66
CA GLU A 217 16.99 3.98 -43.41
C GLU A 217 15.89 4.63 -42.58
N ALA A 218 16.07 4.61 -41.22
CA ALA A 218 15.16 5.24 -40.31
C ALA A 218 15.28 6.78 -40.39
N LEU A 219 14.15 7.45 -40.45
CA LEU A 219 14.10 8.91 -40.49
C LEU A 219 14.24 9.48 -39.08
N ALA A 220 15.19 10.41 -38.95
CA ALA A 220 15.34 11.20 -37.74
C ALA A 220 14.11 12.11 -37.52
N ASP A 221 14.00 12.69 -36.32
CA ASP A 221 12.97 13.70 -35.98
C ASP A 221 11.52 13.24 -36.24
N THR A 222 11.29 11.91 -36.19
CA THR A 222 9.96 11.34 -36.27
C THR A 222 9.28 11.39 -34.89
N GLN A 223 8.08 11.94 -34.85
CA GLN A 223 7.20 11.89 -33.68
C GLN A 223 6.33 10.63 -33.76
N TRP A 224 6.24 9.91 -32.66
CA TRP A 224 5.53 8.66 -32.54
C TRP A 224 4.41 8.76 -31.52
N SER A 225 3.22 8.29 -31.88
CA SER A 225 2.10 8.08 -30.98
C SER A 225 1.62 6.63 -31.11
N ILE A 226 1.67 5.90 -30.02
CA ILE A 226 1.21 4.51 -29.94
C ILE A 226 -0.18 4.52 -29.34
N LEU A 227 -1.14 3.90 -30.00
CA LEU A 227 -2.55 3.96 -29.66
C LEU A 227 -3.10 2.56 -29.40
N THR A 228 -4.06 2.45 -28.46
CA THR A 228 -4.92 1.28 -28.32
C THR A 228 -5.87 1.17 -29.53
N PRO A 229 -6.58 0.04 -29.73
CA PRO A 229 -7.62 -0.06 -30.76
C PRO A 229 -8.78 0.92 -30.56
N THR A 230 -8.98 1.42 -29.33
CA THR A 230 -10.00 2.43 -28.98
C THR A 230 -9.54 3.87 -29.24
N GLY A 231 -8.26 4.06 -29.62
CA GLY A 231 -7.68 5.37 -29.91
C GLY A 231 -7.04 6.07 -28.71
N ASP A 232 -6.98 5.40 -27.57
CA ASP A 232 -6.31 5.97 -26.38
C ASP A 232 -4.80 5.95 -26.58
N VAL A 233 -4.14 7.05 -26.22
CA VAL A 233 -2.68 7.16 -26.31
C VAL A 233 -2.03 6.33 -25.22
N VAL A 234 -1.21 5.35 -25.63
CA VAL A 234 -0.40 4.51 -24.72
C VAL A 234 0.94 5.16 -24.41
N LYS A 235 1.61 5.65 -25.47
CA LYS A 235 2.94 6.24 -25.35
C LYS A 235 3.20 7.20 -26.50
N GLU A 236 3.87 8.31 -26.20
CA GLU A 236 4.43 9.21 -27.21
C GLU A 236 5.95 9.28 -27.06
N ASN A 237 6.64 9.45 -28.16
CA ASN A 237 8.10 9.60 -28.20
C ASN A 237 8.53 10.34 -29.46
N THR A 238 9.78 10.80 -29.49
CA THR A 238 10.43 11.39 -30.68
C THR A 238 11.77 10.70 -30.87
N GLY A 239 12.07 10.34 -32.13
CA GLY A 239 13.35 9.72 -32.47
C GLY A 239 13.26 8.80 -33.68
N ALA A 240 14.41 8.38 -34.21
CA ALA A 240 14.50 7.53 -35.40
C ALA A 240 14.10 6.07 -35.13
N LEU A 241 14.49 5.52 -33.98
CA LEU A 241 14.32 4.10 -33.61
C LEU A 241 13.91 3.95 -32.13
N PRO A 242 12.78 4.52 -31.70
CA PRO A 242 12.35 4.34 -30.32
C PRO A 242 11.95 2.88 -30.07
N THR A 243 12.32 2.38 -28.87
CA THR A 243 11.93 1.05 -28.42
C THR A 243 11.15 1.17 -27.12
N HIS A 244 9.97 0.56 -27.10
CA HIS A 244 9.09 0.53 -25.94
C HIS A 244 8.67 -0.88 -25.59
N ILE A 245 8.46 -1.13 -24.30
CA ILE A 245 7.87 -2.37 -23.82
C ILE A 245 6.36 -2.20 -23.81
N LEU A 246 5.67 -2.96 -24.64
CA LEU A 246 4.21 -2.94 -24.75
C LEU A 246 3.62 -4.24 -24.22
N ALA A 247 2.49 -4.15 -23.54
CA ALA A 247 1.69 -5.31 -23.19
C ALA A 247 1.24 -6.06 -24.44
N ALA A 248 1.04 -7.38 -24.33
CA ALA A 248 0.49 -8.16 -25.46
C ALA A 248 -0.90 -7.65 -25.84
N GLY A 249 -1.14 -7.47 -27.13
CA GLY A 249 -2.38 -6.89 -27.62
C GLY A 249 -2.24 -6.32 -29.04
N ASN A 250 -3.31 -5.67 -29.50
CA ASN A 250 -3.34 -4.99 -30.79
C ASN A 250 -3.17 -3.48 -30.56
N TYR A 251 -2.46 -2.84 -31.47
CA TYR A 251 -2.13 -1.42 -31.41
C TYR A 251 -2.15 -0.80 -32.80
N ALA A 252 -2.24 0.51 -32.81
CA ALA A 252 -1.88 1.32 -33.96
C ALA A 252 -0.70 2.23 -33.56
N VAL A 253 0.16 2.52 -34.54
CA VAL A 253 1.20 3.54 -34.38
C VAL A 253 1.02 4.61 -35.43
N VAL A 254 1.14 5.87 -35.01
CA VAL A 254 1.16 7.05 -35.89
C VAL A 254 2.57 7.60 -35.84
N ALA A 255 3.18 7.72 -37.00
CA ALA A 255 4.48 8.37 -37.21
C ALA A 255 4.25 9.70 -37.91
N SER A 256 4.62 10.81 -37.27
CA SER A 256 4.54 12.15 -37.85
C SER A 256 5.93 12.68 -38.18
N HIS A 257 6.13 13.08 -39.43
CA HIS A 257 7.38 13.64 -39.96
C HIS A 257 7.08 14.73 -40.97
N ASN A 258 7.71 15.91 -40.84
CA ASN A 258 7.50 17.04 -41.74
C ASN A 258 6.02 17.43 -41.94
N SER A 259 5.22 17.42 -40.87
CA SER A 259 3.78 17.75 -40.88
C SER A 259 2.89 16.72 -41.60
N GLU A 260 3.42 15.59 -42.05
CA GLU A 260 2.68 14.45 -42.58
C GLU A 260 2.63 13.32 -41.56
N SER A 261 1.53 12.59 -41.50
CA SER A 261 1.32 11.47 -40.57
C SER A 261 1.06 10.16 -41.31
N TYR A 262 1.71 9.13 -40.85
CA TYR A 262 1.65 7.76 -41.42
C TYR A 262 1.23 6.82 -40.30
N THR A 263 0.41 5.81 -40.67
CA THR A 263 -0.18 4.89 -39.67
C THR A 263 0.11 3.44 -40.05
N ASN A 264 0.41 2.62 -39.02
CA ASN A 264 0.47 1.16 -39.19
C ASN A 264 -0.24 0.47 -38.00
N LYS A 265 -0.90 -0.67 -38.26
CA LYS A 265 -1.53 -1.50 -37.21
C LYS A 265 -0.65 -2.73 -36.98
N PHE A 266 -0.47 -3.11 -35.74
CA PHE A 266 0.38 -4.24 -35.38
C PHE A 266 -0.12 -4.97 -34.14
N SER A 267 0.34 -6.21 -33.96
CA SER A 267 0.06 -7.01 -32.77
C SER A 267 1.36 -7.26 -32.02
N VAL A 268 1.27 -7.18 -30.69
CA VAL A 268 2.33 -7.52 -29.75
C VAL A 268 2.05 -8.90 -29.17
N ILE A 269 3.00 -9.82 -29.36
CA ILE A 269 2.96 -11.17 -28.82
C ILE A 269 4.00 -11.24 -27.70
N SER A 270 3.60 -11.75 -26.55
CA SER A 270 4.48 -11.85 -25.39
C SER A 270 5.80 -12.54 -25.70
N GLY A 271 6.92 -11.92 -25.30
CA GLY A 271 8.27 -12.43 -25.48
C GLY A 271 8.84 -12.31 -26.90
N GLN A 272 8.06 -11.80 -27.87
CA GLN A 272 8.52 -11.62 -29.25
C GLN A 272 8.95 -10.16 -29.50
N THR A 273 10.25 -9.89 -29.39
CA THR A 273 10.80 -8.61 -29.83
C THR A 273 10.56 -8.42 -31.32
N LYS A 274 10.01 -7.27 -31.70
CA LYS A 274 9.65 -6.98 -33.09
C LYS A 274 10.00 -5.55 -33.46
N GLN A 275 10.44 -5.36 -34.73
CA GLN A 275 10.54 -4.04 -35.33
C GLN A 275 9.32 -3.79 -36.22
N ILE A 276 8.67 -2.65 -36.02
CA ILE A 276 7.53 -2.19 -36.81
C ILE A 276 8.01 -1.10 -37.75
N GLU A 277 7.96 -1.39 -39.05
CA GLU A 277 8.28 -0.44 -40.07
C GLU A 277 7.02 0.27 -40.55
N VAL A 278 7.05 1.61 -40.57
CA VAL A 278 6.02 2.45 -41.15
C VAL A 278 6.59 3.05 -42.44
N VAL A 279 5.90 2.87 -43.57
CA VAL A 279 6.40 3.29 -44.87
C VAL A 279 5.65 4.54 -45.35
N MET A 280 6.37 5.59 -45.74
CA MET A 280 5.79 6.84 -46.23
C MET A 280 5.01 6.72 -47.52
N GLN A 281 5.26 5.67 -48.30
CA GLN A 281 4.62 5.46 -49.63
C GLN A 281 3.15 5.02 -49.58
N GLU A 282 2.62 4.65 -48.41
CA GLU A 282 1.21 4.28 -48.26
C GLU A 282 0.25 5.48 -48.18
N GLY A 283 0.77 6.70 -48.42
CA GLY A 283 0.04 7.94 -48.36
C GLY A 283 -0.13 8.48 -46.95
N PRO A 284 -0.31 9.80 -46.77
CA PRO A 284 -0.58 10.38 -45.48
C PRO A 284 -1.88 9.79 -44.90
N ALA A 285 -1.87 9.45 -43.64
CA ALA A 285 -3.08 9.00 -42.95
C ALA A 285 -4.17 10.07 -43.15
N SER A 286 -5.23 9.74 -43.87
CA SER A 286 -6.32 10.70 -44.06
C SER A 286 -6.95 10.97 -42.67
N PRO A 287 -7.52 12.18 -42.45
CA PRO A 287 -8.27 12.46 -41.24
C PRO A 287 -9.37 11.43 -40.95
N GLU A 288 -9.85 10.77 -41.99
CA GLU A 288 -10.84 9.69 -41.96
C GLU A 288 -10.23 8.35 -41.47
N ALA A 289 -8.98 8.02 -41.86
CA ALA A 289 -8.24 6.87 -41.35
C ALA A 289 -7.89 7.02 -39.86
N LEU A 290 -7.55 8.24 -39.39
CA LEU A 290 -7.35 8.53 -38.00
C LEU A 290 -8.65 8.43 -37.21
N LYS A 291 -9.79 8.88 -37.76
CA LYS A 291 -11.12 8.68 -37.15
C LYS A 291 -11.52 7.21 -37.07
N ALA A 292 -11.23 6.42 -38.09
CA ALA A 292 -11.54 4.97 -38.12
C ALA A 292 -10.72 4.16 -37.07
N ILE A 293 -9.61 4.70 -36.58
CA ILE A 293 -8.83 4.11 -35.47
C ILE A 293 -9.44 4.49 -34.12
N THR A 294 -10.07 5.67 -34.03
CA THR A 294 -10.68 6.22 -32.81
C THR A 294 -12.17 5.85 -32.66
N GLU A 295 -12.81 5.33 -33.69
CA GLU A 295 -14.23 4.97 -33.61
C GLU A 295 -14.37 3.55 -33.06
N PRO A 296 -15.17 3.32 -31.99
CA PRO A 296 -15.41 1.98 -31.47
C PRO A 296 -16.04 1.12 -32.59
N PRO A 297 -15.74 -0.19 -32.66
CA PRO A 297 -16.33 -1.07 -33.64
C PRO A 297 -17.86 -0.96 -33.57
N PRO A 298 -18.57 -0.93 -34.72
CA PRO A 298 -20.01 -0.87 -34.72
C PRO A 298 -20.59 -2.01 -33.87
N PRO A 299 -21.65 -1.76 -33.10
CA PRO A 299 -22.25 -2.80 -32.29
C PRO A 299 -22.63 -3.98 -33.18
N PRO A 300 -22.47 -5.23 -32.70
CA PRO A 300 -22.84 -6.40 -33.45
C PRO A 300 -24.27 -6.26 -33.93
N PRO A 301 -24.60 -6.70 -35.19
CA PRO A 301 -25.95 -6.60 -35.72
C PRO A 301 -26.91 -7.29 -34.74
N ALA A 302 -28.02 -6.61 -34.43
CA ALA A 302 -29.07 -7.15 -33.60
C ALA A 302 -29.51 -8.52 -34.18
N PRO A 303 -29.71 -9.54 -33.33
CA PRO A 303 -30.19 -10.83 -33.83
C PRO A 303 -31.54 -10.62 -34.53
N PRO A 304 -31.79 -11.38 -35.67
CA PRO A 304 -33.01 -11.23 -36.39
C PRO A 304 -34.22 -11.51 -35.51
N PRO A 305 -35.33 -10.71 -35.63
CA PRO A 305 -36.52 -10.94 -34.86
C PRO A 305 -37.19 -12.24 -35.28
N GLY A 306 -37.20 -13.23 -34.42
CA GLY A 306 -38.00 -14.41 -34.59
C GLY A 306 -37.26 -15.73 -34.59
N GLU A 307 -36.92 -16.20 -33.41
CA GLU A 307 -37.09 -17.61 -33.08
C GLU A 307 -37.28 -17.74 -31.57
N SER A 308 -38.56 -17.84 -31.20
CA SER A 308 -39.01 -18.15 -29.86
C SER A 308 -38.59 -19.59 -29.54
N ALA A 309 -37.42 -19.72 -28.86
CA ALA A 309 -37.06 -21.02 -28.31
C ALA A 309 -37.95 -21.31 -27.09
N ALA A 310 -38.77 -22.34 -27.25
CA ALA A 310 -39.59 -22.95 -26.27
C ALA A 310 -38.80 -23.26 -24.96
N SER A 311 -39.29 -22.83 -23.84
CA SER A 311 -38.82 -23.26 -22.54
C SER A 311 -39.01 -24.77 -22.37
N PRO A 312 -37.99 -25.51 -21.93
CA PRO A 312 -38.19 -26.87 -21.44
C PRO A 312 -38.90 -26.83 -20.09
N GLY A 313 -39.97 -27.60 -20.00
CA GLY A 313 -40.83 -27.70 -18.85
C GLY A 313 -40.16 -28.10 -17.54
N VAL A 314 -40.58 -27.48 -16.50
CA VAL A 314 -40.33 -27.85 -15.11
C VAL A 314 -41.17 -29.09 -14.79
N PRO A 315 -40.66 -30.19 -14.24
CA PRO A 315 -41.47 -31.27 -13.72
C PRO A 315 -42.07 -30.85 -12.38
N GLU A 316 -43.40 -30.90 -12.32
CA GLU A 316 -44.21 -30.80 -11.12
C GLU A 316 -43.87 -31.90 -10.14
N SER A 317 -43.71 -31.59 -8.86
CA SER A 317 -43.74 -32.56 -7.75
C SER A 317 -44.94 -32.25 -6.85
N PRO A 318 -45.69 -33.25 -6.45
CA PRO A 318 -46.94 -33.04 -5.75
C PRO A 318 -46.81 -33.03 -4.22
N GLY A 319 -47.55 -32.11 -3.63
CA GLY A 319 -48.42 -32.39 -2.53
C GLY A 319 -47.99 -32.29 -1.08
N THR A 320 -48.62 -31.37 -0.38
CA THR A 320 -49.19 -31.42 0.99
C THR A 320 -48.20 -31.41 2.17
N SER A 321 -48.33 -30.57 3.20
CA SER A 321 -49.48 -30.18 3.98
C SER A 321 -49.08 -29.20 5.09
N SER A 322 -49.96 -28.26 5.38
CA SER A 322 -50.31 -27.65 6.69
C SER A 322 -49.32 -26.76 7.44
N VAL A 323 -49.68 -25.48 7.43
CA VAL A 323 -49.50 -24.46 8.48
C VAL A 323 -50.43 -24.78 9.67
N PRO A 324 -50.04 -24.47 10.93
CA PRO A 324 -50.68 -23.34 11.59
C PRO A 324 -49.77 -22.54 12.55
N PRO A 325 -50.31 -21.56 13.30
CA PRO A 325 -49.88 -20.16 13.25
C PRO A 325 -49.10 -19.69 14.49
N SER A 326 -48.57 -18.50 14.40
CA SER A 326 -47.97 -17.72 15.51
C SER A 326 -48.90 -17.48 16.69
N PRO A 327 -48.34 -17.15 17.88
CA PRO A 327 -48.82 -15.93 18.53
C PRO A 327 -47.67 -14.97 18.91
N ASP A 328 -47.99 -13.75 18.61
CA ASP A 328 -47.78 -12.46 19.23
C ASP A 328 -47.28 -12.46 20.68
N SER A 329 -46.23 -11.67 20.95
CA SER A 329 -46.12 -10.84 22.14
C SER A 329 -44.89 -9.96 22.03
N GLY A 330 -45.17 -8.66 21.91
CA GLY A 330 -44.16 -7.61 21.94
C GLY A 330 -43.47 -7.43 23.28
N MET A 331 -42.30 -6.88 23.23
CA MET A 331 -41.78 -5.89 24.19
C MET A 331 -40.63 -5.13 23.57
N ALA A 332 -40.81 -3.84 23.45
CA ALA A 332 -39.79 -2.87 23.15
C ALA A 332 -38.82 -2.73 24.30
N PHE A 333 -37.54 -2.75 24.02
CA PHE A 333 -36.52 -2.09 24.87
C PHE A 333 -35.49 -1.38 24.01
N GLY A 334 -35.28 -0.13 24.41
CA GLY A 334 -34.53 0.91 23.80
C GLY A 334 -33.08 0.60 23.46
N GLY A 335 -32.71 1.05 22.27
CA GLY A 335 -31.34 1.10 21.80
C GLY A 335 -30.50 2.05 22.63
N ARG A 336 -29.38 1.55 23.09
CA ARG A 336 -28.23 2.36 23.44
C ARG A 336 -27.12 2.03 22.44
N GLU A 337 -26.97 2.95 21.51
CA GLU A 337 -25.85 3.05 20.59
C GLU A 337 -24.57 3.21 21.42
N LEU A 338 -23.76 2.15 21.50
CA LEU A 338 -22.42 2.19 22.04
C LEU A 338 -21.50 2.62 20.89
N ALA A 339 -21.13 3.89 20.91
CA ALA A 339 -20.07 4.43 20.06
C ALA A 339 -18.78 3.63 20.31
N MET A 340 -18.28 2.97 19.28
CA MET A 340 -16.93 2.40 19.26
C MET A 340 -15.90 3.52 19.38
N PRO A 341 -14.83 3.36 20.18
CA PRO A 341 -13.75 4.31 20.21
C PRO A 341 -12.99 4.26 18.86
N ARG A 342 -12.84 5.41 18.24
CA ARG A 342 -11.95 5.62 17.08
C ARG A 342 -10.54 5.23 17.48
N GLU A 343 -9.97 4.30 16.74
CA GLU A 343 -8.53 4.02 16.82
C GLU A 343 -7.72 5.28 16.51
N PRO A 344 -6.61 5.52 17.25
CA PRO A 344 -5.75 6.66 16.99
C PRO A 344 -5.05 6.49 15.64
N GLY A 345 -5.20 7.49 14.79
CA GLY A 345 -4.62 7.53 13.45
C GLY A 345 -3.14 7.15 13.43
N LEU A 346 -2.78 6.29 12.48
CA LEU A 346 -1.42 5.91 12.15
C LEU A 346 -0.56 7.17 11.94
N LEU A 347 0.57 7.22 12.65
CA LEU A 347 1.58 8.25 12.46
C LEU A 347 2.10 8.22 11.01
N PRO A 348 2.27 9.36 10.35
CA PRO A 348 2.83 9.40 9.01
C PRO A 348 4.23 8.78 9.00
N ASN A 349 4.49 7.95 8.01
CA ASN A 349 5.74 7.24 7.80
C ASN A 349 6.90 8.25 7.63
N PRO A 350 7.90 8.31 8.54
CA PRO A 350 8.99 9.27 8.46
C PRO A 350 10.07 8.93 7.40
N GLY A 351 9.82 7.96 6.51
CA GLY A 351 10.77 7.55 5.45
C GLY A 351 10.87 8.50 4.26
N ALA A 352 10.09 9.59 4.20
CA ALA A 352 10.03 10.47 3.02
C ALA A 352 11.01 11.67 3.03
N LEU A 353 11.86 11.82 4.05
CA LEU A 353 12.79 12.94 4.14
C LEU A 353 14.20 12.47 4.47
N LEU A 354 14.97 12.05 3.44
CA LEU A 354 16.44 12.20 3.43
C LEU A 354 16.95 11.80 2.03
N ARG A 355 16.95 12.76 1.10
CA ARG A 355 17.89 12.73 -0.03
C ARG A 355 19.19 13.39 0.46
N PRO A 356 20.33 12.70 0.49
CA PRO A 356 21.61 13.38 0.63
C PRO A 356 21.90 14.11 -0.69
N ARG A 357 22.11 15.43 -0.62
CA ARG A 357 22.86 16.16 -1.65
C ARG A 357 24.31 15.70 -1.50
N LEU A 358 24.84 15.08 -2.50
CA LEU A 358 26.29 14.94 -2.67
C LEU A 358 26.86 16.22 -3.30
N PRO A 359 28.09 16.58 -2.97
CA PRO A 359 28.78 17.80 -3.38
C PRO A 359 29.03 17.89 -4.89
#